data_ae0b54349d51730adc60e9f4f76ed9fe
#
_entry.id   ae0b54349d51730adc60e9f4f76ed9fe
#
_cell.length_a   1.000
_cell.length_b   1.000
_cell.length_c   1.000
_cell.angle_alpha   90.00
_cell.angle_beta   90.00
_cell.angle_gamma   90.00
#
_symmetry.space_group_name_H-M   'P 1'
#
loop_
_entity.id
_entity.type
_entity.pdbx_description
1 polymer ?
#
loop_
_entity_poly.entity_id
_entity_poly.type
_entity_poly.pdbx_seq_one_letter_code
_entity_poly.pdbx_strand_id
1 'polypeptide(L)'
;MELVVALGLIAFKVALLIAILLLLPLPLTWVERKIAGHIQQRMGPMRVGWHGLLQPVADGIKLLTKEDHIPAEADRFLFKLAPILALAPPFVVFVAIPFGESISVLGHEITLYVSNMNVALLFVFAVIGIEVYGVIFGGWAANSKYAVLGSLRTCAQMISYEIPMGFAVIGVVMLAQSMSLLDIVRAQADVWNIVYQPVGFLVFFVAGLAEAQRIPFDLAEAEGDLGAGFHTEYSGIRFAFFMVSEYAVMLLVSVLSVILFFGGWNGVLIPLPPLLWFALKVAFFLYVFMWFRFTFPRYRYDQLMAIGWKVLLPLSLANIIVTGVAFL
;
A
#
# COMPACT_ATOMS: atom_id res chain seq x y z
N MET A 1 36.47 5.50 -10.38
CA MET A 1 35.47 6.25 -11.17
C MET A 1 34.16 5.46 -11.28
N GLU A 2 34.20 4.17 -11.62
CA GLU A 2 33.01 3.31 -11.75
C GLU A 2 32.16 3.20 -10.47
N LEU A 3 32.77 3.05 -9.29
CA LEU A 3 32.05 2.99 -8.01
C LEU A 3 31.27 4.28 -7.71
N VAL A 4 31.87 5.45 -8.02
CA VAL A 4 31.23 6.75 -7.80
C VAL A 4 30.02 6.92 -8.73
N VAL A 5 30.14 6.48 -9.98
CA VAL A 5 29.06 6.49 -10.97
C VAL A 5 27.94 5.54 -10.54
N ALA A 6 28.27 4.34 -10.08
CA ALA A 6 27.28 3.37 -9.59
C ALA A 6 26.52 3.88 -8.36
N LEU A 7 27.23 4.44 -7.37
CA LEU A 7 26.60 5.04 -6.18
C LEU A 7 25.73 6.26 -6.56
N GLY A 8 26.18 7.08 -7.50
CA GLY A 8 25.39 8.21 -8.01
C GLY A 8 24.09 7.76 -8.68
N LEU A 9 24.15 6.69 -9.46
CA LEU A 9 22.97 6.11 -10.14
C LEU A 9 21.97 5.52 -9.12
N ILE A 10 22.45 4.83 -8.09
CA ILE A 10 21.60 4.30 -7.01
C ILE A 10 20.94 5.44 -6.26
N ALA A 11 21.70 6.46 -5.86
CA ALA A 11 21.18 7.64 -5.17
C ALA A 11 20.11 8.36 -6.02
N PHE A 12 20.34 8.50 -7.33
CA PHE A 12 19.36 9.07 -8.25
C PHE A 12 18.07 8.23 -8.33
N LYS A 13 18.17 6.90 -8.43
CA LYS A 13 17.02 6.00 -8.46
C LYS A 13 16.19 6.12 -7.16
N VAL A 14 16.86 6.13 -6.00
CA VAL A 14 16.20 6.27 -4.69
C VAL A 14 15.52 7.64 -4.58
N ALA A 15 16.19 8.73 -4.97
CA ALA A 15 15.61 10.06 -4.95
C ALA A 15 14.39 10.18 -5.88
N LEU A 16 14.47 9.60 -7.08
CA LEU A 16 13.37 9.55 -8.04
C LEU A 16 12.18 8.76 -7.47
N LEU A 17 12.44 7.61 -6.87
CA LEU A 17 11.42 6.77 -6.25
C LEU A 17 10.71 7.50 -5.11
N ILE A 18 11.45 8.13 -4.20
CA ILE A 18 10.88 8.93 -3.12
C ILE A 18 10.04 10.08 -3.68
N ALA A 19 10.53 10.79 -4.70
CA ALA A 19 9.78 11.87 -5.34
C ALA A 19 8.46 11.37 -5.96
N ILE A 20 8.49 10.22 -6.65
CA ILE A 20 7.28 9.61 -7.21
C ILE A 20 6.29 9.25 -6.09
N LEU A 21 6.74 8.60 -5.02
CA LEU A 21 5.87 8.19 -3.91
C LEU A 21 5.25 9.38 -3.17
N LEU A 22 5.99 10.49 -3.00
CA LEU A 22 5.48 11.71 -2.39
C LEU A 22 4.48 12.44 -3.28
N LEU A 23 4.67 12.43 -4.60
CA LEU A 23 3.82 13.13 -5.55
C LEU A 23 2.60 12.30 -5.99
N LEU A 24 2.68 10.97 -5.91
CA LEU A 24 1.62 10.06 -6.37
C LEU A 24 0.26 10.27 -5.68
N PRO A 25 0.17 10.59 -4.37
CA PRO A 25 -1.12 10.87 -3.73
C PRO A 25 -1.86 12.04 -4.38
N LEU A 26 -1.17 13.00 -5.01
CA LEU A 26 -1.82 14.14 -5.67
C LEU A 26 -2.76 13.70 -6.82
N PRO A 27 -2.30 13.00 -7.86
CA PRO A 27 -3.21 12.51 -8.90
C PRO A 27 -4.19 11.46 -8.38
N LEU A 28 -3.79 10.60 -7.41
CA LEU A 28 -4.69 9.59 -6.87
C LEU A 28 -5.89 10.20 -6.13
N THR A 29 -5.68 11.23 -5.30
CA THR A 29 -6.78 11.94 -4.63
C THR A 29 -7.72 12.63 -5.62
N TRP A 30 -7.20 13.16 -6.73
CA TRP A 30 -8.03 13.72 -7.79
C TRP A 30 -8.90 12.65 -8.46
N VAL A 31 -8.30 11.51 -8.85
CA VAL A 31 -9.00 10.38 -9.46
C VAL A 31 -10.08 9.86 -8.50
N GLU A 32 -9.74 9.65 -7.24
CA GLU A 32 -10.67 9.17 -6.21
C GLU A 32 -11.89 10.08 -6.07
N ARG A 33 -11.69 11.41 -5.99
CA ARG A 33 -12.78 12.39 -5.93
C ARG A 33 -13.63 12.43 -7.21
N LYS A 34 -13.04 12.14 -8.38
CA LYS A 34 -13.79 12.00 -9.64
C LYS A 34 -14.64 10.74 -9.67
N ILE A 35 -14.09 9.60 -9.26
CA ILE A 35 -14.81 8.34 -9.13
C ILE A 35 -15.97 8.49 -8.14
N ALA A 36 -15.70 9.09 -6.97
CA ALA A 36 -16.74 9.41 -5.98
C ALA A 36 -17.87 10.26 -6.57
N GLY A 37 -17.51 11.30 -7.33
CA GLY A 37 -18.48 12.15 -8.01
C GLY A 37 -19.38 11.38 -8.96
N HIS A 38 -18.81 10.51 -9.79
CA HIS A 38 -19.57 9.69 -10.73
C HIS A 38 -20.51 8.69 -10.03
N ILE A 39 -20.02 7.96 -9.02
CA ILE A 39 -20.84 6.99 -8.27
C ILE A 39 -21.97 7.69 -7.51
N GLN A 40 -21.70 8.86 -6.93
CA GLN A 40 -22.67 9.64 -6.17
C GLN A 40 -23.54 10.59 -7.03
N GLN A 41 -23.45 10.50 -8.35
CA GLN A 41 -24.15 11.36 -9.32
C GLN A 41 -23.97 12.86 -9.05
N ARG A 42 -22.76 13.28 -8.67
CA ARG A 42 -22.37 14.67 -8.46
C ARG A 42 -21.11 15.03 -9.22
N MET A 43 -20.87 16.31 -9.43
CA MET A 43 -19.62 16.76 -10.03
C MET A 43 -18.49 16.66 -9.01
N GLY A 44 -17.38 15.99 -9.40
CA GLY A 44 -16.13 16.03 -8.66
C GLY A 44 -15.44 17.40 -8.75
N PRO A 45 -14.16 17.54 -8.34
CA PRO A 45 -13.42 18.80 -8.42
C PRO A 45 -13.39 19.34 -9.86
N MET A 46 -13.80 20.61 -10.06
CA MET A 46 -13.90 21.23 -11.40
C MET A 46 -13.31 22.64 -11.48
N ARG A 47 -13.13 23.33 -10.32
CA ARG A 47 -12.86 24.78 -10.31
C ARG A 47 -11.40 25.17 -10.32
N VAL A 48 -10.52 24.37 -9.68
CA VAL A 48 -9.10 24.72 -9.50
C VAL A 48 -8.27 24.08 -10.62
N GLY A 49 -7.87 24.85 -11.61
CA GLY A 49 -7.21 24.41 -12.83
C GLY A 49 -8.18 23.67 -13.79
N TRP A 50 -7.60 23.09 -14.85
CA TRP A 50 -8.39 22.37 -15.85
C TRP A 50 -9.03 21.11 -15.23
N HIS A 51 -10.38 21.06 -15.25
CA HIS A 51 -11.16 19.97 -14.64
C HIS A 51 -10.80 19.66 -13.15
N GLY A 52 -10.31 20.66 -12.41
CA GLY A 52 -9.95 20.49 -11.00
C GLY A 52 -8.63 19.76 -10.72
N LEU A 53 -7.76 19.64 -11.73
CA LEU A 53 -6.50 18.88 -11.63
C LEU A 53 -5.52 19.48 -10.60
N LEU A 54 -5.59 20.80 -10.37
CA LEU A 54 -4.75 21.50 -9.41
C LEU A 54 -5.33 21.51 -7.98
N GLN A 55 -6.52 20.93 -7.76
CA GLN A 55 -7.14 20.85 -6.43
C GLN A 55 -6.26 20.12 -5.39
N PRO A 56 -5.67 18.95 -5.70
CA PRO A 56 -4.78 18.27 -4.73
C PRO A 56 -3.52 19.08 -4.39
N VAL A 57 -3.00 19.85 -5.35
CA VAL A 57 -1.87 20.74 -5.11
C VAL A 57 -2.27 21.85 -4.14
N ALA A 58 -3.44 22.46 -4.32
CA ALA A 58 -3.99 23.46 -3.40
C ALA A 58 -4.21 22.87 -1.99
N ASP A 59 -4.71 21.63 -1.90
CA ASP A 59 -4.88 20.91 -0.65
C ASP A 59 -3.52 20.62 0.03
N GLY A 60 -2.50 20.25 -0.73
CA GLY A 60 -1.14 20.07 -0.24
C GLY A 60 -0.54 21.38 0.31
N ILE A 61 -0.64 22.48 -0.42
CA ILE A 61 -0.17 23.80 0.05
C ILE A 61 -0.92 24.21 1.32
N LYS A 62 -2.23 23.98 1.38
CA LYS A 62 -3.03 24.25 2.58
C LYS A 62 -2.50 23.47 3.80
N LEU A 63 -2.17 22.17 3.65
CA LEU A 63 -1.65 21.37 4.74
C LEU A 63 -0.24 21.80 5.18
N LEU A 64 0.59 22.27 4.25
CA LEU A 64 1.93 22.81 4.54
C LEU A 64 1.88 24.14 5.28
N THR A 65 0.89 25.00 4.96
CA THR A 65 0.76 26.34 5.56
C THR A 65 -0.11 26.36 6.82
N LYS A 66 -0.84 25.24 7.08
CA LYS A 66 -1.70 25.12 8.25
C LYS A 66 -0.86 25.03 9.53
N GLU A 67 -1.31 25.70 10.58
CA GLU A 67 -0.67 25.66 11.89
C GLU A 67 -0.58 24.23 12.43
N ASP A 68 0.61 23.86 12.88
CA ASP A 68 0.91 22.56 13.47
C ASP A 68 0.76 22.63 14.98
N HIS A 69 -0.36 22.12 15.48
CA HIS A 69 -0.70 22.14 16.90
C HIS A 69 -0.29 20.83 17.58
N ILE A 70 0.28 20.94 18.78
CA ILE A 70 0.54 19.79 19.67
C ILE A 70 -0.28 20.00 20.94
N PRO A 71 -1.17 19.06 21.33
CA PRO A 71 -1.91 19.16 22.57
C PRO A 71 -1.00 19.33 23.78
N ALA A 72 -1.44 20.10 24.78
CA ALA A 72 -0.60 20.45 25.94
C ALA A 72 -0.19 19.23 26.77
N GLU A 73 -1.07 18.23 26.85
CA GLU A 73 -0.87 16.98 27.62
C GLU A 73 -0.26 15.85 26.79
N ALA A 74 0.05 16.07 25.50
CA ALA A 74 0.62 15.07 24.61
C ALA A 74 2.12 14.86 24.90
N ASP A 75 2.59 13.60 24.75
CA ASP A 75 4.01 13.30 24.70
C ASP A 75 4.62 13.85 23.41
N ARG A 76 5.37 14.96 23.51
CA ARG A 76 5.91 15.69 22.38
C ARG A 76 6.87 14.88 21.49
N PHE A 77 7.63 13.94 22.09
CA PHE A 77 8.59 13.14 21.35
C PHE A 77 7.87 12.09 20.52
N LEU A 78 7.00 11.28 21.15
CA LEU A 78 6.23 10.26 20.47
C LEU A 78 5.26 10.87 19.45
N PHE A 79 4.64 12.01 19.76
CA PHE A 79 3.73 12.72 18.87
C PHE A 79 4.40 13.17 17.56
N LYS A 80 5.70 13.54 17.62
CA LYS A 80 6.49 13.88 16.43
C LYS A 80 7.01 12.65 15.69
N LEU A 81 7.31 11.56 16.41
CA LEU A 81 7.90 10.35 15.85
C LEU A 81 6.86 9.50 15.12
N ALA A 82 5.63 9.44 15.63
CA ALA A 82 4.57 8.57 15.11
C ALA A 82 4.28 8.77 13.60
N PRO A 83 4.11 9.99 13.07
CA PRO A 83 3.88 10.19 11.63
C PRO A 83 5.07 9.72 10.76
N ILE A 84 6.29 9.82 11.29
CA ILE A 84 7.50 9.36 10.59
C ILE A 84 7.53 7.83 10.56
N LEU A 85 7.20 7.15 11.67
CA LEU A 85 7.12 5.71 11.74
C LEU A 85 5.97 5.13 10.89
N ALA A 86 4.91 5.88 10.68
CA ALA A 86 3.86 5.49 9.76
C ALA A 86 4.31 5.62 8.30
N LEU A 87 4.95 6.74 7.94
CA LEU A 87 5.31 7.05 6.55
C LEU A 87 6.55 6.30 6.05
N ALA A 88 7.59 6.16 6.88
CA ALA A 88 8.89 5.64 6.44
C ALA A 88 8.83 4.17 5.97
N PRO A 89 8.15 3.21 6.66
CA PRO A 89 8.12 1.83 6.25
C PRO A 89 7.59 1.60 4.83
N PRO A 90 6.40 2.10 4.43
CA PRO A 90 5.93 1.95 3.07
C PRO A 90 6.92 2.46 2.01
N PHE A 91 7.62 3.57 2.28
CA PHE A 91 8.61 4.12 1.36
C PHE A 91 9.86 3.23 1.24
N VAL A 92 10.35 2.70 2.37
CA VAL A 92 11.54 1.82 2.40
C VAL A 92 11.26 0.51 1.66
N VAL A 93 10.07 -0.04 1.77
CA VAL A 93 9.67 -1.28 1.08
C VAL A 93 9.81 -1.16 -0.43
N PHE A 94 9.52 0.01 -1.02
CA PHE A 94 9.62 0.21 -2.47
C PHE A 94 11.04 0.08 -3.03
N VAL A 95 12.09 0.14 -2.19
CA VAL A 95 13.48 -0.12 -2.61
C VAL A 95 13.68 -1.57 -3.07
N ALA A 96 12.91 -2.51 -2.49
CA ALA A 96 12.97 -3.94 -2.85
C ALA A 96 12.06 -4.30 -4.04
N ILE A 97 11.19 -3.37 -4.49
CA ILE A 97 10.22 -3.65 -5.56
C ILE A 97 10.82 -3.42 -6.94
N PRO A 98 10.83 -4.45 -7.82
CA PRO A 98 11.19 -4.29 -9.20
C PRO A 98 10.01 -3.76 -10.04
N PHE A 99 10.24 -2.72 -10.84
CA PHE A 99 9.27 -2.17 -11.80
C PHE A 99 9.43 -2.75 -13.22
N GLY A 100 10.50 -3.51 -13.45
CA GLY A 100 10.88 -4.13 -14.71
C GLY A 100 12.29 -4.69 -14.62
N GLU A 101 12.76 -5.39 -15.67
CA GLU A 101 14.14 -5.89 -15.70
C GLU A 101 15.13 -4.78 -16.08
N SER A 102 15.13 -4.36 -17.32
CA SER A 102 16.01 -3.29 -17.81
C SER A 102 15.37 -2.55 -18.99
N ILE A 103 15.77 -1.32 -19.19
CA ILE A 103 15.46 -0.52 -20.38
C ILE A 103 16.77 -0.06 -21.00
N SER A 104 16.89 -0.19 -22.32
CA SER A 104 17.99 0.38 -23.06
C SER A 104 17.72 1.86 -23.39
N VAL A 105 18.50 2.77 -22.79
CA VAL A 105 18.41 4.21 -23.05
C VAL A 105 19.77 4.66 -23.61
N LEU A 106 19.78 5.19 -24.80
CA LEU A 106 21.00 5.69 -25.47
C LEU A 106 22.16 4.65 -25.54
N GLY A 107 21.81 3.35 -25.68
CA GLY A 107 22.82 2.27 -25.74
C GLY A 107 23.31 1.77 -24.37
N HIS A 108 22.83 2.31 -23.27
CA HIS A 108 23.11 1.82 -21.92
C HIS A 108 21.89 1.06 -21.36
N GLU A 109 22.14 -0.12 -20.79
CA GLU A 109 21.11 -0.87 -20.06
C GLU A 109 20.96 -0.33 -18.64
N ILE A 110 19.78 0.23 -18.35
CA ILE A 110 19.43 0.73 -17.01
C ILE A 110 18.44 -0.25 -16.40
N THR A 111 18.81 -0.86 -15.27
CA THR A 111 17.90 -1.73 -14.50
C THR A 111 16.77 -0.91 -13.86
N LEU A 112 15.54 -1.43 -13.93
CA LEU A 112 14.35 -0.79 -13.35
C LEU A 112 14.05 -1.21 -11.90
N TYR A 113 15.06 -1.62 -11.19
CA TYR A 113 15.02 -1.91 -9.76
C TYR A 113 16.17 -1.20 -9.05
N VAL A 114 15.98 -0.89 -7.79
CA VAL A 114 17.01 -0.28 -6.93
C VAL A 114 17.89 -1.38 -6.35
N SER A 115 17.26 -2.42 -5.80
CA SER A 115 17.95 -3.57 -5.21
C SER A 115 17.30 -4.87 -5.66
N ASN A 116 18.12 -5.89 -5.93
CA ASN A 116 17.65 -7.26 -6.14
C ASN A 116 18.04 -8.09 -4.91
N MET A 117 17.06 -8.34 -4.04
CA MET A 117 17.25 -9.10 -2.80
C MET A 117 16.68 -10.51 -2.96
N ASN A 118 17.47 -11.54 -2.61
CA ASN A 118 16.98 -12.92 -2.62
C ASN A 118 15.82 -13.17 -1.64
N VAL A 119 15.76 -12.37 -0.57
CA VAL A 119 14.71 -12.42 0.48
C VAL A 119 13.81 -11.19 0.44
N ALA A 120 13.54 -10.66 -0.75
CA ALA A 120 12.78 -9.42 -0.94
C ALA A 120 11.40 -9.47 -0.27
N LEU A 121 10.67 -10.58 -0.39
CA LEU A 121 9.37 -10.75 0.25
C LEU A 121 9.43 -10.68 1.77
N LEU A 122 10.41 -11.35 2.39
CA LEU A 122 10.59 -11.28 3.84
C LEU A 122 10.90 -9.86 4.30
N PHE A 123 11.75 -9.14 3.54
CA PHE A 123 12.05 -7.73 3.79
C PHE A 123 10.79 -6.86 3.71
N VAL A 124 9.95 -7.06 2.70
CA VAL A 124 8.69 -6.32 2.52
C VAL A 124 7.79 -6.46 3.75
N PHE A 125 7.50 -7.70 4.18
CA PHE A 125 6.64 -7.95 5.35
C PHE A 125 7.27 -7.46 6.65
N ALA A 126 8.57 -7.66 6.86
CA ALA A 126 9.25 -7.21 8.06
C ALA A 126 9.25 -5.68 8.22
N VAL A 127 9.39 -4.95 7.11
CA VAL A 127 9.43 -3.49 7.15
C VAL A 127 8.03 -2.89 7.25
N ILE A 128 7.03 -3.43 6.53
CA ILE A 128 5.67 -2.90 6.62
C ILE A 128 5.07 -3.07 8.00
N GLY A 129 5.36 -4.18 8.69
CA GLY A 129 4.93 -4.40 10.07
C GLY A 129 5.41 -3.34 11.07
N ILE A 130 6.44 -2.54 10.73
CA ILE A 130 6.88 -1.40 11.55
C ILE A 130 5.86 -0.25 11.52
N GLU A 131 5.05 -0.12 10.47
CA GLU A 131 4.02 0.91 10.35
C GLU A 131 3.01 0.88 11.51
N VAL A 132 2.72 -0.31 12.02
CA VAL A 132 1.81 -0.52 13.16
C VAL A 132 2.24 0.30 14.37
N TYR A 133 3.56 0.43 14.62
CA TYR A 133 4.06 1.26 15.72
C TYR A 133 3.77 2.75 15.50
N GLY A 134 3.74 3.22 14.25
CA GLY A 134 3.35 4.59 13.93
C GLY A 134 1.90 4.89 14.35
N VAL A 135 0.99 3.95 14.09
CA VAL A 135 -0.41 4.03 14.49
C VAL A 135 -0.59 3.97 16.02
N ILE A 136 0.09 3.02 16.69
CA ILE A 136 0.03 2.86 18.16
C ILE A 136 0.52 4.14 18.84
N PHE A 137 1.71 4.59 18.48
CA PHE A 137 2.31 5.78 19.10
C PHE A 137 1.53 7.05 18.76
N GLY A 138 0.91 7.11 17.58
CA GLY A 138 0.02 8.21 17.18
C GLY A 138 -1.13 8.39 18.15
N GLY A 139 -1.85 7.31 18.44
CA GLY A 139 -2.97 7.36 19.38
C GLY A 139 -2.53 7.51 20.84
N TRP A 140 -1.45 6.84 21.24
CA TRP A 140 -0.94 6.91 22.62
C TRP A 140 -0.43 8.31 22.96
N ALA A 141 0.39 8.91 22.08
CA ALA A 141 1.02 10.20 22.31
C ALA A 141 0.02 11.36 22.41
N ALA A 142 -1.14 11.22 21.76
CA ALA A 142 -2.20 12.23 21.76
C ALA A 142 -2.89 12.40 23.13
N ASN A 143 -2.74 11.45 24.06
CA ASN A 143 -3.37 11.43 25.38
C ASN A 143 -4.90 11.67 25.37
N SER A 144 -5.56 11.25 24.28
CA SER A 144 -7.01 11.31 24.10
C SER A 144 -7.61 9.92 24.17
N LYS A 145 -8.71 9.76 24.93
CA LYS A 145 -9.39 8.46 25.07
C LYS A 145 -9.83 7.89 23.73
N TYR A 146 -10.33 8.74 22.84
CA TYR A 146 -10.79 8.32 21.50
C TYR A 146 -9.63 7.95 20.59
N ALA A 147 -8.52 8.70 20.64
CA ALA A 147 -7.32 8.41 19.87
C ALA A 147 -6.70 7.05 20.27
N VAL A 148 -6.60 6.77 21.59
CA VAL A 148 -6.09 5.48 22.10
C VAL A 148 -6.99 4.31 21.69
N LEU A 149 -8.31 4.44 21.84
CA LEU A 149 -9.24 3.38 21.42
C LEU A 149 -9.21 3.15 19.92
N GLY A 150 -9.10 4.22 19.12
CA GLY A 150 -8.95 4.15 17.66
C GLY A 150 -7.68 3.43 17.27
N SER A 151 -6.52 3.82 17.81
CA SER A 151 -5.24 3.20 17.51
C SER A 151 -5.18 1.72 17.89
N LEU A 152 -5.74 1.32 19.04
CA LEU A 152 -5.79 -0.08 19.46
C LEU A 152 -6.65 -0.94 18.52
N ARG A 153 -7.78 -0.43 18.04
CA ARG A 153 -8.63 -1.13 17.06
C ARG A 153 -7.91 -1.29 15.73
N THR A 154 -7.27 -0.23 15.23
CA THR A 154 -6.52 -0.27 13.98
C THR A 154 -5.32 -1.20 14.06
N CYS A 155 -4.57 -1.15 15.15
CA CYS A 155 -3.44 -2.06 15.38
C CYS A 155 -3.89 -3.53 15.40
N ALA A 156 -4.97 -3.85 16.12
CA ALA A 156 -5.50 -5.21 16.16
C ALA A 156 -5.96 -5.68 14.78
N GLN A 157 -6.50 -4.79 13.95
CA GLN A 157 -6.83 -5.07 12.56
C GLN A 157 -5.58 -5.39 11.75
N MET A 158 -4.59 -4.49 11.69
CA MET A 158 -3.36 -4.66 10.91
C MET A 158 -2.66 -5.98 11.25
N ILE A 159 -2.36 -6.25 12.52
CA ILE A 159 -1.71 -7.50 12.96
C ILE A 159 -2.54 -8.74 12.57
N SER A 160 -3.87 -8.67 12.70
CA SER A 160 -4.74 -9.82 12.41
C SER A 160 -4.86 -10.13 10.92
N TYR A 161 -4.68 -9.16 10.05
CA TYR A 161 -4.76 -9.34 8.60
C TYR A 161 -3.40 -9.56 7.93
N GLU A 162 -2.31 -9.11 8.56
CA GLU A 162 -0.95 -9.40 8.11
C GLU A 162 -0.65 -10.90 8.12
N ILE A 163 -1.17 -11.65 9.12
CA ILE A 163 -0.97 -13.10 9.24
C ILE A 163 -1.55 -13.87 8.03
N PRO A 164 -2.85 -13.79 7.69
CA PRO A 164 -3.40 -14.47 6.52
C PRO A 164 -2.82 -13.96 5.20
N MET A 165 -2.43 -12.68 5.13
CA MET A 165 -1.74 -12.12 3.96
C MET A 165 -0.38 -12.79 3.75
N GLY A 166 0.41 -12.95 4.81
CA GLY A 166 1.68 -13.68 4.78
C GLY A 166 1.51 -15.14 4.35
N PHE A 167 0.51 -15.84 4.87
CA PHE A 167 0.23 -17.22 4.47
C PHE A 167 -0.22 -17.33 3.00
N ALA A 168 -1.00 -16.39 2.49
CA ALA A 168 -1.37 -16.38 1.07
C ALA A 168 -0.14 -16.26 0.16
N VAL A 169 0.86 -15.48 0.58
CA VAL A 169 2.12 -15.30 -0.17
C VAL A 169 3.01 -16.54 -0.13
N ILE A 170 2.97 -17.33 0.95
CA ILE A 170 3.72 -18.60 1.03
C ILE A 170 3.35 -19.53 -0.13
N GLY A 171 2.06 -19.61 -0.50
CA GLY A 171 1.63 -20.41 -1.66
C GLY A 171 2.31 -19.97 -2.98
N VAL A 172 2.51 -18.67 -3.17
CA VAL A 172 3.23 -18.13 -4.34
C VAL A 172 4.72 -18.48 -4.28
N VAL A 173 5.34 -18.36 -3.09
CA VAL A 173 6.76 -18.72 -2.88
C VAL A 173 6.99 -20.20 -3.15
N MET A 174 6.07 -21.09 -2.76
CA MET A 174 6.14 -22.52 -3.05
C MET A 174 6.14 -22.80 -4.56
N LEU A 175 5.32 -22.11 -5.34
CA LEU A 175 5.29 -22.25 -6.81
C LEU A 175 6.56 -21.73 -7.47
N ALA A 176 7.04 -20.56 -7.03
CA ALA A 176 8.22 -19.92 -7.61
C ALA A 176 9.55 -20.48 -7.07
N GLN A 177 9.55 -21.21 -5.95
CA GLN A 177 10.71 -21.71 -5.21
C GLN A 177 11.76 -20.63 -4.90
N SER A 178 11.31 -19.36 -4.80
CA SER A 178 12.15 -18.20 -4.53
C SER A 178 11.37 -17.14 -3.75
N MET A 179 12.06 -16.38 -2.89
CA MET A 179 11.52 -15.19 -2.22
C MET A 179 11.92 -13.90 -2.94
N SER A 180 12.67 -13.98 -4.05
CA SER A 180 13.02 -12.85 -4.89
C SER A 180 11.83 -12.43 -5.74
N LEU A 181 11.45 -11.15 -5.68
CA LEU A 181 10.33 -10.62 -6.48
C LEU A 181 10.60 -10.71 -7.99
N LEU A 182 11.85 -10.58 -8.42
CA LEU A 182 12.25 -10.77 -9.82
C LEU A 182 12.01 -12.20 -10.29
N ASP A 183 12.46 -13.18 -9.51
CA ASP A 183 12.32 -14.60 -9.88
C ASP A 183 10.84 -15.03 -9.87
N ILE A 184 10.05 -14.51 -8.96
CA ILE A 184 8.60 -14.74 -8.92
C ILE A 184 7.94 -14.25 -10.22
N VAL A 185 8.32 -13.07 -10.74
CA VAL A 185 7.78 -12.59 -12.02
C VAL A 185 8.26 -13.45 -13.19
N ARG A 186 9.53 -13.86 -13.18
CA ARG A 186 10.10 -14.76 -14.23
C ARG A 186 9.41 -16.12 -14.24
N ALA A 187 9.11 -16.68 -13.08
CA ALA A 187 8.38 -17.94 -12.96
C ALA A 187 6.96 -17.87 -13.55
N GLN A 188 6.39 -16.67 -13.69
CA GLN A 188 5.07 -16.43 -14.28
C GLN A 188 5.11 -16.09 -15.79
N ALA A 189 6.19 -16.38 -16.49
CA ALA A 189 6.32 -16.04 -17.91
C ALA A 189 5.25 -16.72 -18.78
N ASP A 190 4.95 -17.98 -18.51
CA ASP A 190 3.99 -18.77 -19.28
C ASP A 190 2.56 -18.64 -18.73
N VAL A 191 2.38 -18.82 -17.44
CA VAL A 191 1.07 -18.79 -16.77
C VAL A 191 1.15 -17.93 -15.51
N TRP A 192 0.19 -17.02 -15.35
CA TRP A 192 0.11 -16.18 -14.17
C TRP A 192 -0.33 -16.98 -12.94
N ASN A 193 0.23 -16.68 -11.78
CA ASN A 193 -0.09 -17.37 -10.53
C ASN A 193 -1.56 -17.28 -10.11
N ILE A 194 -2.32 -16.31 -10.60
CA ILE A 194 -3.77 -16.21 -10.35
C ILE A 194 -4.53 -17.46 -10.81
N VAL A 195 -4.04 -18.15 -11.85
CA VAL A 195 -4.66 -19.37 -12.36
C VAL A 195 -4.47 -20.54 -11.39
N TYR A 196 -3.28 -20.63 -10.78
CA TYR A 196 -2.93 -21.69 -9.81
C TYR A 196 -3.37 -21.34 -8.38
N GLN A 197 -3.47 -20.05 -8.05
CA GLN A 197 -3.68 -19.53 -6.70
C GLN A 197 -4.85 -18.52 -6.62
N PRO A 198 -6.04 -18.81 -7.14
CA PRO A 198 -7.16 -17.85 -7.09
C PRO A 198 -7.60 -17.56 -5.66
N VAL A 199 -7.57 -18.57 -4.79
CA VAL A 199 -7.91 -18.43 -3.36
C VAL A 199 -6.84 -17.64 -2.63
N GLY A 200 -5.55 -17.91 -2.90
CA GLY A 200 -4.42 -17.14 -2.36
C GLY A 200 -4.52 -15.66 -2.73
N PHE A 201 -4.84 -15.34 -3.98
CA PHE A 201 -5.06 -13.97 -4.42
C PHE A 201 -6.23 -13.30 -3.68
N LEU A 202 -7.38 -13.99 -3.54
CA LEU A 202 -8.53 -13.44 -2.84
C LEU A 202 -8.20 -13.10 -1.38
N VAL A 203 -7.54 -14.03 -0.67
CA VAL A 203 -7.09 -13.80 0.72
C VAL A 203 -6.11 -12.63 0.78
N PHE A 204 -5.10 -12.60 -0.11
CA PHE A 204 -4.10 -11.54 -0.16
C PHE A 204 -4.74 -10.18 -0.41
N PHE A 205 -5.66 -10.07 -1.38
CA PHE A 205 -6.29 -8.83 -1.75
C PHE A 205 -7.23 -8.29 -0.66
N VAL A 206 -8.04 -9.18 -0.04
CA VAL A 206 -8.92 -8.78 1.08
C VAL A 206 -8.10 -8.36 2.31
N ALA A 207 -7.02 -9.09 2.62
CA ALA A 207 -6.13 -8.73 3.70
C ALA A 207 -5.40 -7.41 3.41
N GLY A 208 -4.96 -7.19 2.18
CA GLY A 208 -4.34 -5.94 1.74
C GLY A 208 -5.28 -4.74 1.78
N LEU A 209 -6.59 -4.93 1.54
CA LEU A 209 -7.60 -3.87 1.77
C LEU A 209 -7.67 -3.47 3.25
N ALA A 210 -7.59 -4.44 4.15
CA ALA A 210 -7.61 -4.19 5.58
C ALA A 210 -6.30 -3.54 6.06
N GLU A 211 -5.16 -3.90 5.49
CA GLU A 211 -3.85 -3.31 5.76
C GLU A 211 -3.80 -1.85 5.30
N ALA A 212 -4.34 -1.56 4.12
CA ALA A 212 -4.46 -0.19 3.61
C ALA A 212 -5.50 0.66 4.34
N GLN A 213 -6.16 0.14 5.39
CA GLN A 213 -7.17 0.83 6.22
C GLN A 213 -8.30 1.47 5.39
N ARG A 214 -8.65 0.87 4.24
CA ARG A 214 -9.68 1.40 3.33
C ARG A 214 -11.03 0.70 3.54
N ILE A 215 -12.12 1.41 3.26
CA ILE A 215 -13.48 0.84 3.29
C ILE A 215 -13.51 -0.43 2.40
N PRO A 216 -14.05 -1.56 2.88
CA PRO A 216 -14.96 -1.74 4.02
C PRO A 216 -14.30 -1.91 5.41
N PHE A 217 -12.97 -1.89 5.52
CA PHE A 217 -12.20 -2.17 6.73
C PHE A 217 -11.65 -0.90 7.41
N ASP A 218 -12.22 0.25 7.14
CA ASP A 218 -11.84 1.55 7.70
C ASP A 218 -12.46 1.77 9.07
N LEU A 219 -11.85 1.18 10.10
CA LEU A 219 -12.25 1.37 11.50
C LEU A 219 -11.59 2.58 12.16
N ALA A 220 -10.44 3.00 11.63
CA ALA A 220 -9.67 4.12 12.15
C ALA A 220 -10.40 5.45 11.94
N GLU A 221 -10.91 5.67 10.72
CA GLU A 221 -11.57 6.90 10.29
C GLU A 221 -13.09 6.91 10.54
N ALA A 222 -13.60 6.01 11.39
CA ALA A 222 -15.05 5.97 11.71
C ALA A 222 -15.48 7.23 12.46
N GLU A 223 -15.70 8.34 11.72
CA GLU A 223 -16.11 9.64 12.29
C GLU A 223 -17.32 9.54 13.21
N GLY A 224 -18.27 8.63 12.91
CA GLY A 224 -19.46 8.40 13.73
C GLY A 224 -19.19 7.75 15.09
N ASP A 225 -18.11 6.98 15.23
CA ASP A 225 -17.84 6.20 16.45
C ASP A 225 -16.76 6.82 17.33
N LEU A 226 -15.63 7.23 16.74
CA LEU A 226 -14.42 7.66 17.45
C LEU A 226 -13.84 9.00 16.97
N GLY A 227 -14.61 9.81 16.25
CA GLY A 227 -14.11 11.01 15.59
C GLY A 227 -13.23 10.64 14.40
N ALA A 228 -11.95 11.00 14.40
CA ALA A 228 -10.99 10.56 13.38
C ALA A 228 -9.98 9.54 13.94
N GLY A 229 -10.33 8.79 14.98
CA GLY A 229 -9.45 7.78 15.59
C GLY A 229 -8.10 8.35 16.01
N PHE A 230 -6.99 7.72 15.62
CA PHE A 230 -5.63 8.13 16.02
C PHE A 230 -5.17 9.44 15.38
N HIS A 231 -5.80 9.90 14.28
CA HIS A 231 -5.45 11.17 13.63
C HIS A 231 -6.15 12.39 14.24
N THR A 232 -7.09 12.21 15.19
CA THR A 232 -7.96 13.29 15.70
C THR A 232 -7.20 14.54 16.15
N GLU A 233 -6.06 14.34 16.82
CA GLU A 233 -5.25 15.43 17.37
C GLU A 233 -4.18 15.95 16.40
N TYR A 234 -3.99 15.28 15.25
CA TYR A 234 -2.99 15.67 14.27
C TYR A 234 -3.52 16.72 13.30
N SER A 235 -2.67 17.71 12.99
CA SER A 235 -3.01 18.82 12.08
C SER A 235 -1.86 19.08 11.10
N GLY A 236 -2.15 19.85 10.04
CA GLY A 236 -1.17 20.31 9.08
C GLY A 236 -0.37 19.18 8.41
N ILE A 237 0.95 19.34 8.37
CA ILE A 237 1.86 18.43 7.68
C ILE A 237 1.91 17.03 8.32
N ARG A 238 1.72 16.92 9.63
CA ARG A 238 1.74 15.63 10.34
C ARG A 238 0.54 14.78 9.97
N PHE A 239 -0.63 15.38 9.83
CA PHE A 239 -1.80 14.70 9.29
C PHE A 239 -1.56 14.25 7.85
N ALA A 240 -0.89 15.10 7.02
CA ALA A 240 -0.55 14.72 5.66
C ALA A 240 0.36 13.50 5.59
N PHE A 241 1.27 13.29 6.55
CA PHE A 241 2.14 12.10 6.58
C PHE A 241 1.35 10.80 6.75
N PHE A 242 0.35 10.77 7.61
CA PHE A 242 -0.53 9.60 7.73
C PHE A 242 -1.32 9.36 6.44
N MET A 243 -1.91 10.42 5.87
CA MET A 243 -2.64 10.32 4.59
C MET A 243 -1.74 9.80 3.45
N VAL A 244 -0.51 10.30 3.33
CA VAL A 244 0.44 9.83 2.31
C VAL A 244 0.84 8.38 2.56
N SER A 245 0.99 7.96 3.83
CA SER A 245 1.25 6.56 4.19
C SER A 245 0.15 5.63 3.70
N GLU A 246 -1.12 5.95 3.94
CA GLU A 246 -2.25 5.13 3.46
C GLU A 246 -2.25 4.96 1.94
N TYR A 247 -2.00 6.04 1.17
CA TYR A 247 -1.88 5.94 -0.28
C TYR A 247 -0.66 5.12 -0.71
N ALA A 248 0.45 5.20 0.03
CA ALA A 248 1.64 4.41 -0.24
C ALA A 248 1.39 2.91 0.00
N VAL A 249 0.67 2.54 1.08
CA VAL A 249 0.27 1.15 1.36
C VAL A 249 -0.72 0.65 0.31
N MET A 250 -1.71 1.44 -0.07
CA MET A 250 -2.65 1.10 -1.14
C MET A 250 -1.92 0.83 -2.47
N LEU A 251 -0.93 1.65 -2.80
CA LEU A 251 -0.07 1.42 -3.97
C LEU A 251 0.76 0.15 -3.80
N LEU A 252 1.36 -0.07 -2.62
CA LEU A 252 2.18 -1.23 -2.31
C LEU A 252 1.40 -2.54 -2.50
N VAL A 253 0.21 -2.64 -1.92
CA VAL A 253 -0.65 -3.82 -2.07
C VAL A 253 -1.06 -4.02 -3.53
N SER A 254 -1.35 -2.94 -4.27
CA SER A 254 -1.66 -3.01 -5.71
C SER A 254 -0.47 -3.53 -6.52
N VAL A 255 0.73 -3.04 -6.25
CA VAL A 255 1.98 -3.46 -6.89
C VAL A 255 2.31 -4.91 -6.56
N LEU A 256 2.21 -5.31 -5.29
CA LEU A 256 2.43 -6.70 -4.86
C LEU A 256 1.40 -7.65 -5.48
N SER A 257 0.12 -7.25 -5.58
CA SER A 257 -0.91 -8.03 -6.29
C SER A 257 -0.48 -8.34 -7.72
N VAL A 258 0.05 -7.34 -8.43
CA VAL A 258 0.52 -7.49 -9.82
C VAL A 258 1.75 -8.37 -9.90
N ILE A 259 2.73 -8.20 -9.02
CA ILE A 259 3.97 -8.98 -9.02
C ILE A 259 3.73 -10.43 -8.65
N LEU A 260 2.94 -10.68 -7.60
CA LEU A 260 2.77 -12.02 -7.05
C LEU A 260 1.78 -12.88 -7.85
N PHE A 261 0.73 -12.27 -8.41
CA PHE A 261 -0.38 -13.03 -9.00
C PHE A 261 -0.63 -12.76 -10.49
N PHE A 262 -0.27 -11.59 -11.01
CA PHE A 262 -0.60 -11.18 -12.38
C PHE A 262 0.63 -11.03 -13.28
N GLY A 263 1.74 -11.70 -12.96
CA GLY A 263 2.93 -11.79 -13.81
C GLY A 263 3.70 -10.48 -13.98
N GLY A 264 3.56 -9.53 -13.05
CA GLY A 264 4.33 -8.29 -13.09
C GLY A 264 4.19 -7.53 -14.40
N TRP A 265 5.30 -7.29 -15.08
CA TRP A 265 5.37 -6.61 -16.38
C TRP A 265 5.11 -7.52 -17.59
N ASN A 266 4.89 -8.83 -17.41
CA ASN A 266 4.61 -9.75 -18.50
C ASN A 266 3.20 -9.50 -19.06
N GLY A 267 3.11 -9.22 -20.38
CA GLY A 267 1.86 -9.03 -21.10
C GLY A 267 1.45 -10.29 -21.85
N VAL A 268 0.14 -10.55 -21.98
CA VAL A 268 -0.37 -11.79 -22.62
C VAL A 268 -0.97 -11.53 -24.01
N LEU A 269 -1.61 -10.41 -24.24
CA LEU A 269 -2.48 -10.22 -25.43
C LEU A 269 -2.01 -9.12 -26.41
N ILE A 270 -1.33 -8.12 -25.95
CA ILE A 270 -0.98 -6.93 -26.75
C ILE A 270 0.52 -6.64 -26.60
N PRO A 271 1.27 -6.38 -27.66
CA PRO A 271 2.68 -6.03 -27.58
C PRO A 271 2.90 -4.59 -27.07
N LEU A 272 2.65 -4.36 -25.78
CA LEU A 272 2.93 -3.09 -25.12
C LEU A 272 4.28 -3.15 -24.42
N PRO A 273 4.97 -2.02 -24.22
CA PRO A 273 6.16 -1.96 -23.40
C PRO A 273 5.92 -2.54 -21.99
N PRO A 274 6.86 -3.33 -21.43
CA PRO A 274 6.68 -4.00 -20.14
C PRO A 274 6.27 -3.05 -19.01
N LEU A 275 6.90 -1.87 -18.94
CA LEU A 275 6.58 -0.85 -17.95
C LEU A 275 5.13 -0.35 -18.05
N LEU A 276 4.60 -0.21 -19.28
CA LEU A 276 3.22 0.21 -19.49
C LEU A 276 2.22 -0.87 -19.06
N TRP A 277 2.51 -2.15 -19.34
CA TRP A 277 1.72 -3.28 -18.84
C TRP A 277 1.65 -3.28 -17.31
N PHE A 278 2.80 -3.11 -16.67
CA PHE A 278 2.89 -3.03 -15.21
C PHE A 278 2.03 -1.87 -14.67
N ALA A 279 2.21 -0.68 -15.23
CA ALA A 279 1.48 0.51 -14.81
C ALA A 279 -0.06 0.36 -14.99
N LEU A 280 -0.52 -0.23 -16.10
CA LEU A 280 -1.94 -0.46 -16.36
C LEU A 280 -2.54 -1.46 -15.36
N LYS A 281 -1.84 -2.55 -15.05
CA LYS A 281 -2.30 -3.53 -14.04
C LYS A 281 -2.38 -2.89 -12.65
N VAL A 282 -1.36 -2.12 -12.26
CA VAL A 282 -1.36 -1.40 -10.97
C VAL A 282 -2.50 -0.37 -10.93
N ALA A 283 -2.71 0.40 -12.00
CA ALA A 283 -3.80 1.35 -12.10
C ALA A 283 -5.18 0.68 -11.99
N PHE A 284 -5.33 -0.54 -12.55
CA PHE A 284 -6.55 -1.33 -12.40
C PHE A 284 -6.84 -1.67 -10.93
N PHE A 285 -5.83 -2.14 -10.18
CA PHE A 285 -6.03 -2.45 -8.76
C PHE A 285 -6.29 -1.20 -7.92
N LEU A 286 -5.58 -0.10 -8.18
CA LEU A 286 -5.87 1.18 -7.55
C LEU A 286 -7.32 1.65 -7.81
N TYR A 287 -7.81 1.47 -9.03
CA TYR A 287 -9.20 1.76 -9.36
C TYR A 287 -10.16 0.86 -8.58
N VAL A 288 -9.87 -0.44 -8.44
CA VAL A 288 -10.70 -1.38 -7.65
C VAL A 288 -10.75 -0.97 -6.18
N PHE A 289 -9.62 -0.58 -5.58
CA PHE A 289 -9.58 -0.04 -4.21
C PHE A 289 -10.50 1.18 -4.04
N MET A 290 -10.40 2.14 -4.98
CA MET A 290 -11.25 3.33 -4.95
C MET A 290 -12.73 3.00 -5.17
N TRP A 291 -13.02 2.05 -6.06
CA TRP A 291 -14.38 1.60 -6.32
C TRP A 291 -14.99 0.94 -5.08
N PHE A 292 -14.27 0.08 -4.39
CA PHE A 292 -14.73 -0.58 -3.16
C PHE A 292 -15.04 0.44 -2.06
N ARG A 293 -14.23 1.49 -1.92
CA ARG A 293 -14.47 2.56 -0.96
C ARG A 293 -15.87 3.18 -1.07
N PHE A 294 -16.42 3.31 -2.27
CA PHE A 294 -17.72 3.96 -2.50
C PHE A 294 -18.87 2.98 -2.71
N THR A 295 -18.63 1.68 -2.71
CA THR A 295 -19.64 0.66 -3.01
C THR A 295 -20.00 -0.15 -1.78
N PHE A 296 -19.02 -0.53 -0.96
CA PHE A 296 -19.25 -1.38 0.20
C PHE A 296 -19.59 -0.57 1.45
N PRO A 297 -20.52 -1.10 2.32
CA PRO A 297 -20.71 -0.56 3.66
C PRO A 297 -19.52 -0.93 4.55
N ARG A 298 -19.33 -0.15 5.62
CA ARG A 298 -18.31 -0.39 6.64
C ARG A 298 -18.69 -1.58 7.51
N TYR A 299 -17.73 -2.47 7.84
CA TYR A 299 -17.93 -3.56 8.78
C TYR A 299 -17.78 -3.10 10.23
N ARG A 300 -18.46 -3.79 11.13
CA ARG A 300 -18.26 -3.63 12.58
C ARG A 300 -16.99 -4.36 13.03
N TYR A 301 -16.34 -3.89 14.10
CA TYR A 301 -15.07 -4.44 14.59
C TYR A 301 -15.11 -5.96 14.83
N ASP A 302 -16.17 -6.47 15.49
CA ASP A 302 -16.34 -7.89 15.76
C ASP A 302 -16.48 -8.73 14.46
N GLN A 303 -17.18 -8.23 13.46
CA GLN A 303 -17.33 -8.87 12.15
C GLN A 303 -15.99 -8.93 11.41
N LEU A 304 -15.26 -7.81 11.44
CA LEU A 304 -13.95 -7.70 10.82
C LEU A 304 -12.98 -8.71 11.45
N MET A 305 -12.88 -8.76 12.78
CA MET A 305 -12.03 -9.73 13.46
C MET A 305 -12.46 -11.19 13.20
N ALA A 306 -13.77 -11.45 13.11
CA ALA A 306 -14.27 -12.78 12.77
C ALA A 306 -13.90 -13.18 11.33
N ILE A 307 -13.93 -12.27 10.35
CA ILE A 307 -13.50 -12.53 8.97
C ILE A 307 -12.01 -12.89 8.95
N GLY A 308 -11.14 -12.11 9.59
CA GLY A 308 -9.70 -12.36 9.62
C GLY A 308 -9.36 -13.73 10.20
N TRP A 309 -9.84 -14.02 11.41
CA TRP A 309 -9.46 -15.22 12.15
C TRP A 309 -10.22 -16.49 11.77
N LYS A 310 -11.53 -16.39 11.47
CA LYS A 310 -12.37 -17.58 11.21
C LYS A 310 -12.51 -17.92 9.74
N VAL A 311 -12.23 -16.98 8.83
CA VAL A 311 -12.38 -17.19 7.39
C VAL A 311 -11.04 -17.09 6.67
N LEU A 312 -10.36 -15.95 6.71
CA LEU A 312 -9.14 -15.75 5.91
C LEU A 312 -7.97 -16.60 6.39
N LEU A 313 -7.75 -16.71 7.70
CA LEU A 313 -6.66 -17.53 8.23
C LEU A 313 -6.84 -19.03 7.90
N PRO A 314 -7.96 -19.70 8.17
CA PRO A 314 -8.14 -21.10 7.77
C PRO A 314 -8.09 -21.30 6.25
N LEU A 315 -8.61 -20.34 5.48
CA LEU A 315 -8.60 -20.42 4.02
C LEU A 315 -7.19 -20.31 3.45
N SER A 316 -6.33 -19.43 4.02
CA SER A 316 -4.93 -19.31 3.63
C SER A 316 -4.12 -20.55 3.97
N LEU A 317 -4.35 -21.16 5.14
CA LEU A 317 -3.73 -22.43 5.53
C LEU A 317 -4.15 -23.58 4.62
N ALA A 318 -5.45 -23.68 4.31
CA ALA A 318 -5.96 -24.69 3.36
C ALA A 318 -5.33 -24.50 1.97
N ASN A 319 -5.17 -23.25 1.52
CA ASN A 319 -4.51 -22.94 0.24
C ASN A 319 -3.06 -23.43 0.20
N ILE A 320 -2.28 -23.27 1.29
CA ILE A 320 -0.90 -23.78 1.37
C ILE A 320 -0.88 -25.31 1.25
N ILE A 321 -1.77 -26.00 1.98
CA ILE A 321 -1.83 -27.48 1.94
C ILE A 321 -2.19 -27.96 0.53
N VAL A 322 -3.21 -27.36 -0.11
CA VAL A 322 -3.61 -27.69 -1.48
C VAL A 322 -2.48 -27.46 -2.46
N THR A 323 -1.77 -26.33 -2.34
CA THR A 323 -0.62 -26.02 -3.19
C THR A 323 0.50 -27.04 -3.00
N GLY A 324 0.83 -27.40 -1.76
CA GLY A 324 1.86 -28.41 -1.47
C GLY A 324 1.51 -29.80 -2.03
N VAL A 325 0.26 -30.21 -1.96
CA VAL A 325 -0.17 -31.51 -2.49
C VAL A 325 -0.26 -31.53 -4.02
N ALA A 326 -0.63 -30.38 -4.64
CA ALA A 326 -0.86 -30.31 -6.08
C ALA A 326 0.41 -30.08 -6.90
N PHE A 327 1.44 -29.40 -6.33
CA PHE A 327 2.59 -28.90 -7.08
C PHE A 327 3.96 -29.31 -6.51
N LEU A 328 4.03 -29.91 -5.33
CA LEU A 328 5.23 -30.48 -4.71
C LEU A 328 5.12 -31.99 -4.60
#